data_fff58e244f72965e7fdb19092524f1a8
#
_entry.id   fff58e244f72965e7fdb19092524f1a8
#
_cell.length_a   1.000
_cell.length_b   1.000
_cell.length_c   1.000
_cell.angle_alpha   90.00
_cell.angle_beta   90.00
_cell.angle_gamma   90.00
#
_symmetry.space_group_name_H-M   'P 1'
#
loop_
_entity.id
_entity.type
_entity.pdbx_description
1 polymer ?
#
loop_
_entity_poly.entity_id
_entity_poly.type
_entity_poly.pdbx_seq_one_letter_code
_entity_poly.pdbx_strand_id
1 'polypeptide(L)'
;MVQAKAVIAAPASLSSGTMGRMDLGSVQAKLRAFMAEREWSQFHSPENLAKSISIEAAELLECFQWEKPQSMEAVHDELADVLTYCLLLADALEQDPAQLVARKLAKSALKYPAAKVKGKSLKYDQYED
;
A
#
# COMPACT_ATOMS: atom_id res chain seq x y z
N MET A 1 6.85 -8.80 21.52
CA MET A 1 6.71 -8.65 20.05
C MET A 1 5.24 -8.83 19.73
N VAL A 2 4.54 -7.74 19.56
CA VAL A 2 3.11 -7.78 19.20
C VAL A 2 3.05 -8.25 17.76
N GLN A 3 2.54 -9.45 17.55
CA GLN A 3 2.21 -9.91 16.21
C GLN A 3 1.18 -8.96 15.63
N ALA A 4 1.56 -8.26 14.57
CA ALA A 4 0.66 -7.41 13.79
C ALA A 4 -0.25 -8.26 12.90
N LYS A 5 -0.95 -9.23 13.48
CA LYS A 5 -2.19 -9.75 12.95
C LYS A 5 -3.35 -8.98 13.57
N ALA A 6 -3.32 -7.69 13.45
CA ALA A 6 -4.55 -6.95 13.43
C ALA A 6 -5.10 -7.06 12.00
N VAL A 7 -5.59 -8.23 11.66
CA VAL A 7 -6.54 -8.36 10.57
C VAL A 7 -7.54 -7.23 10.75
N ILE A 8 -7.53 -6.28 9.87
CA ILE A 8 -8.64 -5.34 9.73
C ILE A 8 -9.78 -6.20 9.20
N ALA A 9 -10.38 -6.99 10.11
CA ALA A 9 -11.59 -7.70 9.80
C ALA A 9 -12.60 -6.62 9.41
N ALA A 10 -12.98 -6.62 8.15
CA ALA A 10 -14.01 -5.73 7.66
C ALA A 10 -15.23 -5.82 8.58
N PRO A 11 -15.81 -4.68 8.99
CA PRO A 11 -17.12 -4.75 9.65
C PRO A 11 -18.07 -5.43 8.68
N ALA A 12 -18.61 -6.58 9.08
CA ALA A 12 -19.68 -7.25 8.37
C ALA A 12 -20.85 -6.27 8.24
N SER A 13 -21.08 -5.80 7.04
CA SER A 13 -22.14 -4.93 6.52
C SER A 13 -21.64 -3.55 6.06
N LEU A 14 -20.88 -3.54 4.98
CA LEU A 14 -21.05 -2.47 4.02
C LEU A 14 -22.10 -2.96 3.03
N SER A 15 -23.35 -2.50 3.20
CA SER A 15 -24.39 -2.67 2.19
C SER A 15 -23.82 -2.24 0.84
N SER A 16 -24.19 -2.96 -0.22
CA SER A 16 -23.90 -2.68 -1.62
C SER A 16 -24.57 -1.38 -2.13
N GLY A 17 -24.47 -0.31 -1.35
CA GLY A 17 -24.73 1.05 -1.81
C GLY A 17 -23.49 1.51 -2.57
N THR A 18 -23.69 2.10 -3.75
CA THR A 18 -22.68 2.82 -4.52
C THR A 18 -21.79 3.63 -3.57
N MET A 19 -20.62 3.09 -3.23
CA MET A 19 -19.60 3.86 -2.51
C MET A 19 -19.19 4.99 -3.44
N GLY A 20 -19.59 6.22 -3.12
CA GLY A 20 -19.13 7.40 -3.81
C GLY A 20 -17.61 7.37 -3.87
N ARG A 21 -17.03 7.87 -4.97
CA ARG A 21 -15.58 7.89 -5.19
C ARG A 21 -14.90 8.56 -3.99
N MET A 22 -14.20 7.76 -3.19
CA MET A 22 -13.49 8.21 -2.01
C MET A 22 -12.10 8.68 -2.45
N ASP A 23 -11.69 9.88 -2.07
CA ASP A 23 -10.33 10.34 -2.30
C ASP A 23 -9.36 9.79 -1.23
N LEU A 24 -8.08 9.91 -1.52
CA LEU A 24 -7.04 9.38 -0.64
C LEU A 24 -7.01 10.08 0.72
N GLY A 25 -7.25 11.40 0.77
CA GLY A 25 -7.31 12.15 2.02
C GLY A 25 -8.44 11.70 2.93
N SER A 26 -9.61 11.40 2.37
CA SER A 26 -10.75 10.86 3.11
C SER A 26 -10.46 9.48 3.68
N VAL A 27 -9.79 8.61 2.93
CA VAL A 27 -9.35 7.29 3.40
C VAL A 27 -8.35 7.45 4.57
N GLN A 28 -7.37 8.33 4.44
CA GLN A 28 -6.39 8.59 5.50
C GLN A 28 -7.06 9.11 6.78
N ALA A 29 -8.04 10.00 6.67
CA ALA A 29 -8.79 10.49 7.83
C ALA A 29 -9.54 9.35 8.54
N LYS A 30 -10.16 8.44 7.79
CA LYS A 30 -10.82 7.25 8.33
C LYS A 30 -9.84 6.30 9.00
N LEU A 31 -8.66 6.08 8.42
CA LEU A 31 -7.61 5.26 9.02
C LEU A 31 -7.12 5.85 10.35
N ARG A 32 -6.88 7.17 10.40
CA ARG A 32 -6.50 7.84 11.64
C ARG A 32 -7.54 7.67 12.74
N ALA A 33 -8.82 7.87 12.41
CA ALA A 33 -9.91 7.66 13.37
C ALA A 33 -9.98 6.21 13.85
N PHE A 34 -9.89 5.26 12.95
CA PHE A 34 -9.89 3.82 13.24
C PHE A 34 -8.76 3.42 14.20
N MET A 35 -7.55 3.92 13.96
CA MET A 35 -6.38 3.65 14.80
C MET A 35 -6.48 4.33 16.16
N ALA A 36 -7.01 5.56 16.21
CA ALA A 36 -7.19 6.32 17.45
C ALA A 36 -8.22 5.65 18.38
N GLU A 37 -9.35 5.21 17.84
CA GLU A 37 -10.39 4.51 18.62
C GLU A 37 -9.87 3.22 19.30
N ARG A 38 -8.85 2.61 18.74
CA ARG A 38 -8.24 1.35 19.22
C ARG A 38 -6.93 1.58 19.97
N GLU A 39 -6.50 2.82 20.08
CA GLU A 39 -5.21 3.20 20.68
C GLU A 39 -4.01 2.48 20.04
N TRP A 40 -4.13 2.13 18.75
CA TRP A 40 -3.10 1.36 18.05
C TRP A 40 -1.94 2.22 17.53
N SER A 41 -2.12 3.53 17.44
CA SER A 41 -1.07 4.46 17.00
C SER A 41 0.21 4.36 17.85
N GLN A 42 0.09 3.98 19.12
CA GLN A 42 1.24 3.77 20.02
C GLN A 42 2.20 2.65 19.55
N PHE A 43 1.71 1.72 18.71
CA PHE A 43 2.50 0.61 18.17
C PHE A 43 3.04 0.90 16.77
N HIS A 44 2.67 2.01 16.16
CA HIS A 44 2.93 2.34 14.77
C HIS A 44 4.14 3.27 14.61
N SER A 45 5.30 2.84 15.12
CA SER A 45 6.55 3.49 14.74
C SER A 45 6.82 3.28 13.23
N PRO A 46 7.58 4.17 12.57
CA PRO A 46 7.96 3.96 11.16
C PRO A 46 8.59 2.60 10.89
N GLU A 47 9.44 2.10 11.79
CA GLU A 47 10.04 0.77 11.68
C GLU A 47 8.99 -0.35 11.72
N ASN A 48 8.06 -0.29 12.65
CA ASN A 48 7.01 -1.30 12.77
C ASN A 48 6.07 -1.28 11.56
N LEU A 49 5.74 -0.10 11.04
CA LEU A 49 4.94 0.05 9.84
C LEU A 49 5.66 -0.51 8.60
N ALA A 50 6.96 -0.26 8.46
CA ALA A 50 7.76 -0.85 7.39
C ALA A 50 7.81 -2.38 7.45
N LYS A 51 7.92 -2.96 8.66
CA LYS A 51 7.82 -4.41 8.87
C LYS A 51 6.44 -4.94 8.47
N SER A 52 5.38 -4.23 8.85
CA SER A 52 4.01 -4.60 8.48
C SER A 52 3.79 -4.58 6.97
N ILE A 53 4.30 -3.58 6.26
CA ILE A 53 4.26 -3.53 4.79
C ILE A 53 4.90 -4.79 4.19
N SER A 54 6.06 -5.20 4.70
CA SER A 54 6.75 -6.40 4.21
C SER A 54 5.97 -7.68 4.47
N ILE A 55 5.33 -7.79 5.63
CA ILE A 55 4.50 -8.94 6.01
C ILE A 55 3.28 -9.03 5.10
N GLU A 56 2.53 -7.95 4.95
CA GLU A 56 1.34 -7.92 4.10
C GLU A 56 1.69 -8.14 2.62
N ALA A 57 2.83 -7.64 2.16
CA ALA A 57 3.32 -7.93 0.82
C ALA A 57 3.60 -9.43 0.63
N ALA A 58 4.09 -10.12 1.66
CA ALA A 58 4.27 -11.57 1.61
C ALA A 58 2.93 -12.31 1.63
N GLU A 59 1.94 -11.86 2.37
CA GLU A 59 0.59 -12.43 2.36
C GLU A 59 -0.09 -12.23 0.99
N LEU A 60 0.09 -11.07 0.37
CA LEU A 60 -0.33 -10.85 -1.03
C LEU A 60 0.38 -11.84 -1.99
N LEU A 61 1.68 -12.07 -1.81
CA LEU A 61 2.43 -13.03 -2.61
C LEU A 61 1.90 -14.46 -2.41
N GLU A 62 1.51 -14.84 -1.19
CA GLU A 62 0.93 -16.16 -0.91
C GLU A 62 -0.35 -16.42 -1.71
N CYS A 63 -1.15 -15.39 -2.03
CA CYS A 63 -2.32 -15.54 -2.89
C CYS A 63 -1.98 -16.11 -4.27
N PHE A 64 -0.75 -15.92 -4.74
CA PHE A 64 -0.25 -16.38 -6.05
C PHE A 64 0.75 -17.53 -5.94
N GLN A 65 0.87 -18.16 -4.77
CA GLN A 65 1.83 -19.26 -4.54
C GLN A 65 1.63 -20.44 -5.49
N TRP A 66 0.39 -20.68 -5.91
CA TRP A 66 0.01 -21.73 -6.84
C TRP A 66 -0.44 -21.12 -8.17
N GLU A 67 -0.58 -21.89 -9.21
CA GLU A 67 -0.91 -21.42 -10.58
C GLU A 67 -2.13 -20.50 -10.67
N LYS A 68 -3.06 -20.60 -9.74
CA LYS A 68 -4.23 -19.70 -9.65
C LYS A 68 -4.40 -19.17 -8.23
N PRO A 69 -4.73 -17.89 -8.07
CA PRO A 69 -5.07 -17.36 -6.76
C PRO A 69 -6.31 -18.07 -6.20
N GLN A 70 -6.34 -18.29 -4.88
CA GLN A 70 -7.45 -18.95 -4.20
C GLN A 70 -8.78 -18.21 -4.41
N SER A 71 -8.75 -16.89 -4.32
CA SER A 71 -9.87 -16.01 -4.68
C SER A 71 -9.36 -14.61 -5.01
N MET A 72 -10.06 -13.91 -5.88
CA MET A 72 -9.75 -12.50 -6.17
C MET A 72 -10.10 -11.59 -4.98
N GLU A 73 -11.07 -11.97 -4.17
CA GLU A 73 -11.41 -11.26 -2.94
C GLU A 73 -10.22 -11.25 -1.97
N ALA A 74 -9.58 -12.39 -1.74
CA ALA A 74 -8.37 -12.48 -0.93
C ALA A 74 -7.23 -11.61 -1.48
N VAL A 75 -7.03 -11.60 -2.80
CA VAL A 75 -6.03 -10.73 -3.44
C VAL A 75 -6.33 -9.25 -3.18
N HIS A 76 -7.60 -8.85 -3.28
CA HIS A 76 -8.01 -7.48 -3.02
C HIS A 76 -7.80 -7.09 -1.56
N ASP A 77 -8.12 -7.98 -0.63
CA ASP A 77 -7.95 -7.75 0.80
C ASP A 77 -6.47 -7.59 1.17
N GLU A 78 -5.61 -8.49 0.72
CA GLU A 78 -4.17 -8.39 0.99
C GLU A 78 -3.54 -7.16 0.33
N LEU A 79 -3.97 -6.80 -0.88
CA LEU A 79 -3.53 -5.54 -1.50
C LEU A 79 -3.99 -4.32 -0.69
N ALA A 80 -5.21 -4.35 -0.16
CA ALA A 80 -5.73 -3.28 0.69
C ALA A 80 -4.92 -3.14 1.98
N ASP A 81 -4.47 -4.25 2.58
CA ASP A 81 -3.63 -4.23 3.77
C ASP A 81 -2.24 -3.64 3.49
N VAL A 82 -1.61 -4.00 2.38
CA VAL A 82 -0.35 -3.37 1.93
C VAL A 82 -0.53 -1.85 1.78
N LEU A 83 -1.57 -1.42 1.09
CA LEU A 83 -1.86 0.01 0.89
C LEU A 83 -2.14 0.73 2.21
N THR A 84 -2.89 0.11 3.10
CA THR A 84 -3.21 0.66 4.43
C THR A 84 -1.94 0.97 5.21
N TYR A 85 -1.03 0.02 5.33
CA TYR A 85 0.24 0.25 6.05
C TYR A 85 1.15 1.25 5.34
N CYS A 86 1.12 1.33 4.01
CA CYS A 86 1.82 2.38 3.26
C CYS A 86 1.26 3.77 3.61
N LEU A 87 -0.06 3.92 3.69
CA LEU A 87 -0.70 5.18 4.05
C LEU A 87 -0.42 5.58 5.51
N LEU A 88 -0.44 4.62 6.43
CA LEU A 88 -0.07 4.85 7.83
C LEU A 88 1.39 5.25 7.98
N LEU A 89 2.30 4.67 7.21
CA LEU A 89 3.70 5.06 7.21
C LEU A 89 3.90 6.47 6.66
N ALA A 90 3.23 6.83 5.58
CA ALA A 90 3.26 8.18 5.05
C ALA A 90 2.80 9.21 6.11
N ASP A 91 1.73 8.89 6.82
CA ASP A 91 1.24 9.70 7.95
C ASP A 91 2.28 9.84 9.07
N ALA A 92 2.89 8.73 9.49
CA ALA A 92 3.92 8.72 10.54
C ALA A 92 5.16 9.53 10.15
N LEU A 93 5.46 9.64 8.87
CA LEU A 93 6.55 10.44 8.31
C LEU A 93 6.12 11.87 7.95
N GLU A 94 4.90 12.27 8.27
CA GLU A 94 4.32 13.57 7.95
C GLU A 94 4.41 13.91 6.44
N GLN A 95 4.18 12.92 5.60
CA GLN A 95 4.24 13.05 4.14
C GLN A 95 2.88 12.79 3.50
N ASP A 96 2.56 13.57 2.49
CA ASP A 96 1.43 13.30 1.61
C ASP A 96 1.78 12.15 0.66
N PRO A 97 1.04 11.04 0.65
CA PRO A 97 1.40 9.87 -0.16
C PRO A 97 1.30 10.14 -1.67
N ALA A 98 0.36 10.95 -2.11
CA ALA A 98 0.24 11.34 -3.53
C ALA A 98 1.46 12.14 -3.98
N GLN A 99 1.93 13.07 -3.14
CA GLN A 99 3.14 13.86 -3.41
C GLN A 99 4.41 13.00 -3.39
N LEU A 100 4.49 12.01 -2.49
CA LEU A 100 5.61 11.06 -2.48
C LEU A 100 5.72 10.33 -3.83
N VAL A 101 4.63 9.79 -4.31
CA VAL A 101 4.56 9.08 -5.58
C VAL A 101 4.86 10.02 -6.75
N ALA A 102 4.26 11.20 -6.78
CA ALA A 102 4.47 12.17 -7.85
C ALA A 102 5.95 12.61 -7.96
N ARG A 103 6.59 12.90 -6.82
CA ARG A 103 8.02 13.24 -6.81
C ARG A 103 8.91 12.10 -7.30
N LYS A 104 8.58 10.87 -6.89
CA LYS A 104 9.33 9.69 -7.33
C LYS A 104 9.12 9.44 -8.82
N LEU A 105 7.90 9.61 -9.31
CA LEU A 105 7.57 9.46 -10.73
C LEU A 105 8.38 10.44 -11.60
N ALA A 106 8.47 11.71 -11.18
CA ALA A 106 9.30 12.70 -11.88
C ALA A 106 10.76 12.29 -11.95
N LYS A 107 11.34 11.81 -10.83
CA LYS A 107 12.70 11.27 -10.80
C LYS A 107 12.88 10.06 -11.72
N SER A 108 11.89 9.16 -11.74
CA SER A 108 11.92 7.97 -12.59
C SER A 108 11.85 8.33 -14.09
N ALA A 109 11.03 9.33 -14.44
CA ALA A 109 10.95 9.80 -15.82
C ALA A 109 12.30 10.34 -16.37
N LEU A 110 13.10 10.96 -15.50
CA LEU A 110 14.45 11.39 -15.87
C LEU A 110 15.42 10.21 -16.05
N LYS A 111 15.32 9.17 -15.22
CA LYS A 111 16.16 7.96 -15.33
C LYS A 111 15.77 7.08 -16.52
N TYR A 112 14.49 7.06 -16.88
CA TYR A 112 13.92 6.20 -17.90
C TYR A 112 13.20 7.04 -18.97
N PRO A 113 13.95 7.78 -19.83
CA PRO A 113 13.34 8.55 -20.91
C PRO A 113 12.55 7.62 -21.84
N ALA A 114 11.31 7.96 -22.14
CA ALA A 114 10.42 7.09 -22.91
C ALA A 114 11.00 6.70 -24.26
N ALA A 115 11.73 7.59 -24.93
CA ALA A 115 12.37 7.33 -26.21
C ALA A 115 13.43 6.20 -26.14
N LYS A 116 14.13 6.05 -25.00
CA LYS A 116 15.17 5.02 -24.81
C LYS A 116 14.63 3.69 -24.31
N VAL A 117 13.57 3.70 -23.48
CA VAL A 117 13.15 2.52 -22.70
C VAL A 117 11.88 1.87 -23.21
N LYS A 118 11.17 2.46 -24.14
CA LYS A 118 9.88 1.97 -24.63
C LYS A 118 9.99 0.50 -25.06
N GLY A 119 9.19 -0.36 -24.42
CA GLY A 119 9.15 -1.79 -24.71
C GLY A 119 10.33 -2.60 -24.13
N LYS A 120 11.15 -2.01 -23.27
CA LYS A 120 12.30 -2.68 -22.63
C LYS A 120 12.16 -2.64 -21.11
N SER A 121 12.65 -3.65 -20.41
CA SER A 121 12.60 -3.79 -18.94
C SER A 121 13.99 -3.97 -18.31
N LEU A 122 14.98 -3.21 -18.79
CA LEU A 122 16.34 -3.21 -18.26
C LEU A 122 16.48 -2.21 -17.11
N LYS A 123 17.53 -2.32 -16.29
CA LYS A 123 17.92 -1.26 -15.36
C LYS A 123 18.43 -0.04 -16.13
N TYR A 124 18.31 1.14 -15.52
CA TYR A 124 18.64 2.41 -16.18
C TYR A 124 20.11 2.51 -16.68
N ASP A 125 21.02 1.78 -16.03
CA ASP A 125 22.44 1.69 -16.37
C ASP A 125 22.77 0.64 -17.46
N GLN A 126 21.75 -0.07 -17.94
CA GLN A 126 21.86 -1.12 -18.96
C GLN A 126 21.31 -0.69 -20.34
N TYR A 127 20.85 0.56 -20.46
CA TYR A 127 20.45 1.11 -21.75
C TYR A 127 21.68 1.74 -22.43
N GLU A 128 22.02 1.24 -23.60
CA GLU A 128 23.04 1.84 -24.45
C GLU A 128 22.59 3.20 -24.98
N ASP A 129 23.52 4.15 -25.16
CA ASP A 129 23.27 5.49 -25.69
C ASP A 129 22.79 5.48 -27.15
#